data_342de715059ad366005362a190879d4e
#
_entry.id   342de715059ad366005362a190879d4e
#
_cell.length_a   1.000
_cell.length_b   1.000
_cell.length_c   1.000
_cell.angle_alpha   90.00
_cell.angle_beta   90.00
_cell.angle_gamma   90.00
#
_symmetry.space_group_name_H-M   'P 1'
#
loop_
_entity.id
_entity.type
_entity.pdbx_description
1 polymer ?
#
loop_
_entity_poly.entity_id
_entity_poly.type
_entity_poly.pdbx_seq_one_letter_code
_entity_poly.pdbx_strand_id
1 'polypeptide(L)'
;MIRILRHTLCLALLLTLAACEKDREPRIEVSTGEIHLPGDASSGTTFTVSAEEPWTLSYTGEGFAVTPDGGARGETTVTVTASEPNSAKARRKLGTITVRHPANKDGYPVEVYQRPAVATQTLLLYMPGLSLINYYERNIEGVSAAVTNQIPGDGRILVCYQPEKHSSAVLQEIRYDPATERCERTTLKTYDGFNAGNPEKVRQLFADAAELAPAQNYGLIIGCHGKAWIPVASGSLSYSMRRSAEDDLWAAPPG
;
A
#
# COMPACT_ATOMS: atom_id res chain seq x y z
N MET A 1 44.92 45.35 38.10
CA MET A 1 43.52 45.07 38.46
C MET A 1 42.62 44.78 37.22
N ILE A 2 42.72 45.53 36.15
CA ILE A 2 41.82 45.42 34.97
C ILE A 2 41.99 44.09 34.19
N ARG A 3 43.19 43.46 34.17
CA ARG A 3 43.41 42.17 33.46
C ARG A 3 42.77 40.97 34.17
N ILE A 4 42.71 40.93 35.47
CA ILE A 4 42.08 39.85 36.22
C ILE A 4 40.57 39.86 36.09
N LEU A 5 39.97 41.06 36.05
CA LEU A 5 38.53 41.22 35.88
C LEU A 5 38.03 40.78 34.51
N ARG A 6 38.87 40.89 33.44
CA ARG A 6 38.49 40.40 32.08
C ARG A 6 38.51 38.86 32.00
N HIS A 7 39.38 38.18 32.67
CA HIS A 7 39.44 36.72 32.66
C HIS A 7 38.35 36.09 33.50
N THR A 8 37.97 36.66 34.61
CA THR A 8 36.85 36.20 35.41
C THR A 8 35.48 36.45 34.70
N LEU A 9 35.35 37.55 33.98
CA LEU A 9 34.12 37.80 33.19
C LEU A 9 33.99 36.85 32.00
N CYS A 10 35.07 36.50 31.27
CA CYS A 10 35.06 35.52 30.20
C CYS A 10 34.79 34.12 30.72
N LEU A 11 35.33 33.74 31.89
CA LEU A 11 35.11 32.41 32.46
C LEU A 11 33.65 32.28 32.95
N ALA A 12 33.08 33.32 33.54
CA ALA A 12 31.66 33.35 33.92
C ALA A 12 30.72 33.27 32.70
N LEU A 13 31.07 33.92 31.58
CA LEU A 13 30.28 33.88 30.34
C LEU A 13 30.36 32.49 29.66
N LEU A 14 31.51 31.80 29.72
CA LEU A 14 31.65 30.46 29.22
C LEU A 14 30.88 29.40 30.05
N LEU A 15 30.78 29.63 31.38
CA LEU A 15 30.02 28.75 32.27
C LEU A 15 28.48 28.94 32.09
N THR A 16 28.03 30.10 31.68
CA THR A 16 26.58 30.32 31.40
C THR A 16 26.15 29.76 30.07
N LEU A 17 27.05 29.55 29.11
CA LEU A 17 26.73 28.88 27.83
C LEU A 17 26.61 27.34 27.94
N ALA A 18 27.21 26.75 28.98
CA ALA A 18 27.13 25.32 29.27
C ALA A 18 25.84 24.94 30.07
N ALA A 19 25.08 25.93 30.58
CA ALA A 19 23.94 25.67 31.46
C ALA A 19 22.58 25.73 30.76
N CYS A 20 22.53 25.74 29.43
CA CYS A 20 21.31 25.73 28.65
C CYS A 20 21.19 24.54 27.69
N GLU A 21 21.71 23.39 28.06
CA GLU A 21 21.21 22.15 27.55
C GLU A 21 19.96 21.81 28.39
N LYS A 22 18.85 22.46 28.02
CA LYS A 22 17.53 22.11 28.52
C LYS A 22 17.39 20.63 28.23
N ASP A 23 17.12 19.81 29.24
CA ASP A 23 16.83 18.39 29.11
C ASP A 23 15.75 18.22 28.02
N ARG A 24 16.20 17.99 26.77
CA ARG A 24 15.32 17.72 25.66
C ARG A 24 14.80 16.32 25.86
N GLU A 25 13.51 16.19 26.08
CA GLU A 25 12.90 14.86 26.15
C GLU A 25 13.29 14.06 24.89
N PRO A 26 13.75 12.80 25.07
CA PRO A 26 14.14 11.96 23.95
C PRO A 26 12.98 11.79 22.98
N ARG A 27 13.25 11.96 21.69
CA ARG A 27 12.22 11.86 20.66
C ARG A 27 11.94 10.41 20.30
N ILE A 28 10.68 10.10 20.12
CA ILE A 28 10.22 8.85 19.52
C ILE A 28 9.10 9.14 18.52
N GLU A 29 9.09 8.41 17.42
CA GLU A 29 8.10 8.50 16.35
C GLU A 29 7.68 7.09 15.96
N VAL A 30 6.37 6.88 15.85
CA VAL A 30 5.75 5.63 15.41
C VAL A 30 5.00 5.92 14.12
N SER A 31 5.29 5.19 13.06
CA SER A 31 4.81 5.50 11.71
C SER A 31 3.29 5.42 11.53
N THR A 32 2.58 4.72 12.43
CA THR A 32 1.12 4.59 12.36
C THR A 32 0.49 4.36 13.73
N GLY A 33 -0.77 4.79 13.90
CA GLY A 33 -1.61 4.48 15.06
C GLY A 33 -2.48 3.22 14.88
N GLU A 34 -2.53 2.66 13.67
CA GLU A 34 -3.27 1.43 13.40
C GLU A 34 -2.63 0.64 12.27
N ILE A 35 -2.77 -0.69 12.29
CA ILE A 35 -2.33 -1.61 11.24
C ILE A 35 -3.45 -2.59 10.89
N HIS A 36 -3.45 -3.01 9.62
CA HIS A 36 -4.43 -3.94 9.08
C HIS A 36 -3.73 -5.18 8.52
N LEU A 37 -3.82 -6.28 9.26
CA LEU A 37 -3.28 -7.57 8.84
C LEU A 37 -4.09 -8.17 7.70
N PRO A 38 -3.46 -8.95 6.79
CA PRO A 38 -4.17 -9.73 5.79
C PRO A 38 -5.18 -10.68 6.42
N GLY A 39 -6.33 -10.81 5.77
CA GLY A 39 -7.41 -11.63 6.27
C GLY A 39 -7.14 -13.12 6.23
N ASP A 40 -6.33 -13.55 5.28
CA ASP A 40 -5.89 -14.94 5.07
C ASP A 40 -4.69 -15.36 5.93
N ALA A 41 -4.16 -14.43 6.74
CA ALA A 41 -2.96 -14.62 7.55
C ALA A 41 -1.71 -15.05 6.74
N SER A 42 -1.67 -14.79 5.43
CA SER A 42 -0.59 -15.25 4.53
C SER A 42 0.73 -14.48 4.71
N SER A 43 0.67 -13.27 5.26
CA SER A 43 1.84 -12.40 5.43
C SER A 43 1.70 -11.49 6.64
N GLY A 44 2.82 -10.93 7.08
CA GLY A 44 2.85 -9.88 8.10
C GLY A 44 2.60 -8.49 7.50
N THR A 45 2.22 -7.56 8.37
CA THR A 45 2.21 -6.12 8.11
C THR A 45 3.24 -5.47 9.01
N THR A 46 3.92 -4.45 8.53
CA THR A 46 5.00 -3.79 9.26
C THR A 46 4.65 -2.36 9.61
N PHE A 47 5.30 -1.83 10.65
CA PHE A 47 5.37 -0.41 10.96
C PHE A 47 6.77 -0.10 11.51
N THR A 48 7.16 1.17 11.50
CA THR A 48 8.48 1.59 11.98
C THR A 48 8.36 2.37 13.28
N VAL A 49 9.37 2.17 14.12
CA VAL A 49 9.61 2.97 15.33
C VAL A 49 10.98 3.61 15.19
N SER A 50 11.05 4.93 15.20
CA SER A 50 12.29 5.70 15.22
C SER A 50 12.45 6.36 16.58
N ALA A 51 13.50 6.03 17.33
CA ALA A 51 13.69 6.48 18.71
C ALA A 51 15.11 6.94 19.00
N GLU A 52 15.26 7.96 19.85
CA GLU A 52 16.57 8.45 20.32
C GLU A 52 17.11 7.63 21.50
N GLU A 53 16.30 6.79 22.13
CA GLU A 53 16.65 5.88 23.21
C GLU A 53 16.03 4.48 23.02
N PRO A 54 16.50 3.45 23.75
CA PRO A 54 15.86 2.14 23.71
C PRO A 54 14.38 2.18 24.12
N TRP A 55 13.58 1.36 23.47
CA TRP A 55 12.16 1.26 23.67
C TRP A 55 11.70 -0.21 23.73
N THR A 56 10.50 -0.46 24.24
CA THR A 56 9.92 -1.79 24.37
C THR A 56 8.48 -1.81 23.88
N LEU A 57 7.97 -3.01 23.57
CA LEU A 57 6.58 -3.24 23.27
C LEU A 57 5.88 -3.97 24.42
N SER A 58 4.62 -3.63 24.60
CA SER A 58 3.65 -4.47 25.29
C SER A 58 2.39 -4.53 24.41
N TYR A 59 1.64 -5.63 24.48
CA TYR A 59 0.39 -5.73 23.73
C TYR A 59 -0.69 -6.43 24.53
N THR A 60 -1.93 -6.10 24.18
CA THR A 60 -3.14 -6.71 24.71
C THR A 60 -3.94 -7.29 23.56
N GLY A 61 -4.70 -8.34 23.81
CA GLY A 61 -5.44 -9.07 22.78
C GLY A 61 -4.77 -10.37 22.41
N GLU A 62 -5.29 -11.05 21.41
CA GLU A 62 -4.87 -12.38 20.98
C GLU A 62 -5.02 -12.56 19.48
N GLY A 63 -4.46 -13.66 18.94
CA GLY A 63 -4.56 -13.98 17.51
C GLY A 63 -3.56 -13.25 16.63
N PHE A 64 -2.51 -12.65 17.20
CA PHE A 64 -1.40 -12.06 16.45
C PHE A 64 -0.07 -12.20 17.20
N ALA A 65 1.02 -12.11 16.48
CA ALA A 65 2.39 -12.08 16.98
C ALA A 65 3.10 -10.81 16.53
N VAL A 66 4.05 -10.33 17.34
CA VAL A 66 4.82 -9.09 17.10
C VAL A 66 6.31 -9.39 17.19
N THR A 67 7.10 -8.89 16.25
CA THR A 67 8.55 -9.09 16.24
C THR A 67 9.24 -7.88 15.58
N PRO A 68 10.29 -7.30 16.22
CA PRO A 68 10.78 -7.56 17.58
C PRO A 68 9.84 -6.98 18.66
N ASP A 69 10.08 -7.34 19.93
CA ASP A 69 9.35 -6.84 21.10
C ASP A 69 9.96 -5.56 21.70
N GLY A 70 10.90 -4.95 21.01
CA GLY A 70 11.56 -3.70 21.36
C GLY A 70 12.72 -3.39 20.42
N GLY A 71 13.38 -2.26 20.66
CA GLY A 71 14.50 -1.81 19.85
C GLY A 71 15.49 -0.93 20.60
N ALA A 72 16.68 -0.77 20.03
CA ALA A 72 17.69 0.18 20.44
C ALA A 72 17.40 1.57 19.84
N ARG A 73 18.27 2.53 20.10
CA ARG A 73 18.29 3.82 19.43
C ARG A 73 18.37 3.64 17.90
N GLY A 74 17.60 4.41 17.16
CA GLY A 74 17.53 4.39 15.71
C GLY A 74 16.17 3.93 15.20
N GLU A 75 16.11 3.55 13.95
CA GLU A 75 14.91 3.05 13.29
C GLU A 75 14.84 1.51 13.39
N THR A 76 13.68 1.01 13.72
CA THR A 76 13.41 -0.42 13.81
C THR A 76 12.09 -0.72 13.12
N THR A 77 12.08 -1.68 12.21
CA THR A 77 10.85 -2.21 11.59
C THR A 77 10.27 -3.29 12.48
N VAL A 78 9.01 -3.13 12.86
CA VAL A 78 8.23 -4.10 13.64
C VAL A 78 7.29 -4.83 12.70
N THR A 79 7.32 -6.15 12.72
CA THR A 79 6.43 -7.02 11.95
C THR A 79 5.34 -7.57 12.85
N VAL A 80 4.10 -7.51 12.38
CA VAL A 80 2.93 -8.08 13.06
C VAL A 80 2.27 -9.09 12.12
N THR A 81 2.01 -10.30 12.62
CA THR A 81 1.41 -11.39 11.83
C THR A 81 0.17 -11.92 12.53
N ALA A 82 -0.87 -12.20 11.76
CA ALA A 82 -2.06 -12.89 12.29
C ALA A 82 -1.77 -14.39 12.45
N SER A 83 -2.32 -14.99 13.51
CA SER A 83 -2.14 -16.41 13.79
C SER A 83 -3.06 -17.30 12.96
N GLU A 84 -4.23 -16.79 12.56
CA GLU A 84 -5.27 -17.53 11.85
C GLU A 84 -6.03 -16.62 10.88
N PRO A 85 -6.60 -17.17 9.79
CA PRO A 85 -7.46 -16.41 8.89
C PRO A 85 -8.70 -15.84 9.61
N ASN A 86 -9.13 -14.65 9.18
CA ASN A 86 -10.38 -14.07 9.64
C ASN A 86 -11.54 -14.55 8.74
N SER A 87 -12.26 -15.56 9.19
CA SER A 87 -13.43 -16.12 8.49
C SER A 87 -14.70 -15.24 8.57
N ALA A 88 -14.68 -14.17 9.38
CA ALA A 88 -15.80 -13.25 9.45
C ALA A 88 -15.90 -12.40 8.17
N LYS A 89 -17.12 -11.89 7.89
CA LYS A 89 -17.37 -11.03 6.71
C LYS A 89 -16.89 -9.58 6.87
N ALA A 90 -16.42 -9.22 8.06
CA ALA A 90 -15.93 -7.88 8.36
C ALA A 90 -14.58 -7.97 9.07
N ARG A 91 -13.84 -6.85 9.05
CA ARG A 91 -12.62 -6.73 9.84
C ARG A 91 -12.92 -6.88 11.32
N ARG A 92 -11.95 -7.42 12.05
CA ARG A 92 -12.01 -7.54 13.52
C ARG A 92 -10.80 -6.87 14.15
N LYS A 93 -11.00 -6.26 15.32
CA LYS A 93 -9.90 -5.81 16.17
C LYS A 93 -9.32 -7.02 16.89
N LEU A 94 -8.02 -7.24 16.77
CA LEU A 94 -7.29 -8.30 17.48
C LEU A 94 -6.74 -7.80 18.81
N GLY A 95 -6.31 -6.52 18.87
CA GLY A 95 -5.75 -5.97 20.09
C GLY A 95 -5.11 -4.60 19.88
N THR A 96 -4.23 -4.24 20.80
CA THR A 96 -3.48 -2.99 20.77
C THR A 96 -2.03 -3.27 21.18
N ILE A 97 -1.08 -2.84 20.36
CA ILE A 97 0.34 -2.79 20.68
C ILE A 97 0.61 -1.43 21.31
N THR A 98 1.36 -1.39 22.41
CA THR A 98 1.78 -0.13 23.04
C THR A 98 3.29 -0.03 22.99
N VAL A 99 3.80 0.93 22.23
CA VAL A 99 5.23 1.26 22.18
C VAL A 99 5.56 2.10 23.42
N ARG A 100 6.43 1.58 24.28
CA ARG A 100 6.82 2.22 25.56
C ARG A 100 8.18 2.82 25.44
N HIS A 101 8.28 4.09 25.82
CA HIS A 101 9.52 4.87 25.78
C HIS A 101 9.63 5.72 27.04
N PRO A 102 10.84 5.97 27.57
CA PRO A 102 11.02 6.78 28.79
C PRO A 102 10.38 8.15 28.76
N ALA A 103 10.31 8.77 27.56
CA ALA A 103 9.68 10.09 27.39
C ALA A 103 8.13 10.05 27.44
N ASN A 104 7.51 8.90 27.35
CA ASN A 104 6.05 8.78 27.38
C ASN A 104 5.61 7.59 28.24
N LYS A 105 5.12 7.88 29.44
CA LYS A 105 4.66 6.87 30.41
C LYS A 105 3.42 6.13 29.96
N ASP A 106 2.53 6.79 29.20
CA ASP A 106 1.30 6.19 28.70
C ASP A 106 1.56 5.30 27.47
N GLY A 107 2.69 5.53 26.80
CA GLY A 107 3.08 4.83 25.58
C GLY A 107 2.31 5.34 24.34
N TYR A 108 2.67 4.78 23.18
CA TYR A 108 2.06 5.07 21.88
C TYR A 108 1.25 3.85 21.44
N PRO A 109 -0.08 3.94 21.41
CA PRO A 109 -0.92 2.82 21.02
C PRO A 109 -0.91 2.66 19.49
N VAL A 110 -0.82 1.41 19.03
CA VAL A 110 -1.02 0.99 17.65
C VAL A 110 -2.11 -0.08 17.66
N GLU A 111 -3.26 0.24 17.09
CA GLU A 111 -4.38 -0.68 17.03
C GLU A 111 -4.16 -1.76 15.96
N VAL A 112 -4.45 -3.01 16.30
CA VAL A 112 -4.26 -4.15 15.42
C VAL A 112 -5.61 -4.65 14.94
N TYR A 113 -5.85 -4.55 13.64
CA TYR A 113 -7.03 -5.09 12.96
C TYR A 113 -6.63 -6.20 12.01
N GLN A 114 -7.53 -7.14 11.79
CA GLN A 114 -7.42 -8.13 10.73
C GLN A 114 -8.59 -7.98 9.76
N ARG A 115 -8.28 -7.84 8.48
CA ARG A 115 -9.27 -7.82 7.40
C ARG A 115 -9.98 -9.15 7.28
N PRO A 116 -11.18 -9.23 6.67
CA PRO A 116 -11.77 -10.52 6.33
C PRO A 116 -10.88 -11.27 5.32
N ALA A 117 -10.84 -12.59 5.41
CA ALA A 117 -10.11 -13.44 4.44
C ALA A 117 -10.71 -13.30 3.04
N VAL A 118 -12.03 -13.07 2.96
CA VAL A 118 -12.73 -12.68 1.75
C VAL A 118 -13.04 -11.21 1.85
N ALA A 119 -12.44 -10.39 1.00
CA ALA A 119 -12.63 -8.94 0.98
C ALA A 119 -14.12 -8.56 0.81
N THR A 120 -14.51 -7.38 1.25
CA THR A 120 -15.88 -6.88 1.02
C THR A 120 -16.13 -6.61 -0.47
N GLN A 121 -15.10 -6.11 -1.15
CA GLN A 121 -15.13 -5.79 -2.57
C GLN A 121 -13.72 -5.90 -3.18
N THR A 122 -13.63 -6.44 -4.38
CA THR A 122 -12.45 -6.31 -5.24
C THR A 122 -12.80 -5.48 -6.45
N LEU A 123 -12.09 -4.37 -6.64
CA LEU A 123 -12.19 -3.51 -7.82
C LEU A 123 -11.05 -3.85 -8.77
N LEU A 124 -11.39 -4.32 -9.98
CA LEU A 124 -10.43 -4.57 -11.04
C LEU A 124 -10.45 -3.43 -12.06
N LEU A 125 -9.32 -2.75 -12.21
CA LEU A 125 -9.07 -1.83 -13.31
C LEU A 125 -8.46 -2.66 -14.46
N TYR A 126 -9.25 -2.95 -15.48
CA TYR A 126 -8.81 -3.67 -16.68
C TYR A 126 -8.53 -2.67 -17.81
N MET A 127 -7.27 -2.56 -18.20
CA MET A 127 -6.76 -1.51 -19.11
C MET A 127 -6.10 -2.13 -20.35
N PRO A 128 -6.90 -2.63 -21.32
CA PRO A 128 -6.40 -3.43 -22.44
C PRO A 128 -5.80 -2.64 -23.62
N GLY A 129 -5.85 -1.33 -23.62
CA GLY A 129 -5.48 -0.53 -24.80
C GLY A 129 -4.00 -0.19 -24.88
N LEU A 130 -3.27 -0.65 -25.89
CA LEU A 130 -1.85 -0.35 -26.09
C LEU A 130 -1.57 1.13 -26.40
N SER A 131 -2.45 1.79 -27.12
CA SER A 131 -2.31 3.21 -27.47
C SER A 131 -2.53 4.15 -26.26
N LEU A 132 -3.04 3.63 -25.16
CA LEU A 132 -3.35 4.37 -23.94
C LEU A 132 -2.36 4.13 -22.79
N ILE A 133 -1.27 3.40 -23.02
CA ILE A 133 -0.30 3.01 -21.97
C ILE A 133 0.12 4.21 -21.11
N ASN A 134 0.50 5.33 -21.73
CA ASN A 134 0.92 6.53 -21.01
C ASN A 134 -0.19 7.15 -20.14
N TYR A 135 -1.46 6.95 -20.51
CA TYR A 135 -2.60 7.39 -19.71
C TYR A 135 -2.90 6.42 -18.57
N TYR A 136 -2.67 5.13 -18.80
CA TYR A 136 -2.87 4.11 -17.76
C TYR A 136 -1.94 4.30 -16.59
N GLU A 137 -0.65 4.55 -16.83
CA GLU A 137 0.30 4.83 -15.75
C GLU A 137 -0.15 6.04 -14.91
N ARG A 138 -0.58 7.13 -15.54
CA ARG A 138 -1.12 8.29 -14.81
C ARG A 138 -2.37 7.95 -13.99
N ASN A 139 -3.25 7.12 -14.54
CA ASN A 139 -4.44 6.68 -13.82
C ASN A 139 -4.07 5.79 -12.63
N ILE A 140 -3.11 4.89 -12.81
CA ILE A 140 -2.60 4.01 -11.74
C ILE A 140 -1.90 4.85 -10.66
N GLU A 141 -1.11 5.84 -11.03
CA GLU A 141 -0.50 6.79 -10.10
C GLU A 141 -1.56 7.57 -9.30
N GLY A 142 -2.62 8.03 -9.97
CA GLY A 142 -3.75 8.71 -9.33
C GLY A 142 -4.49 7.81 -8.34
N VAL A 143 -4.73 6.55 -8.71
CA VAL A 143 -5.32 5.55 -7.80
C VAL A 143 -4.39 5.27 -6.64
N SER A 144 -3.09 5.08 -6.90
CA SER A 144 -2.08 4.83 -5.87
C SER A 144 -1.99 5.99 -4.87
N ALA A 145 -2.10 7.24 -5.34
CA ALA A 145 -2.12 8.41 -4.48
C ALA A 145 -3.36 8.51 -3.58
N ALA A 146 -4.48 7.90 -3.99
CA ALA A 146 -5.72 7.87 -3.22
C ALA A 146 -5.79 6.70 -2.22
N VAL A 147 -4.97 5.67 -2.38
CA VAL A 147 -4.92 4.51 -1.49
C VAL A 147 -4.14 4.87 -0.22
N THR A 148 -4.77 4.66 0.92
CA THR A 148 -4.22 4.96 2.25
C THR A 148 -4.39 3.76 3.16
N ASN A 149 -3.99 3.88 4.42
CA ASN A 149 -4.25 2.85 5.42
C ASN A 149 -5.75 2.55 5.60
N GLN A 150 -6.63 3.51 5.31
CA GLN A 150 -8.08 3.38 5.45
C GLN A 150 -8.83 3.17 4.13
N ILE A 151 -8.20 3.41 2.98
CA ILE A 151 -8.80 3.28 1.66
C ILE A 151 -8.02 2.21 0.87
N PRO A 152 -8.67 1.19 0.35
CA PRO A 152 -10.12 0.94 0.23
C PRO A 152 -10.78 0.26 1.46
N GLY A 153 -10.26 0.39 2.66
CA GLY A 153 -10.79 -0.29 3.84
C GLY A 153 -10.61 -1.82 3.75
N ASP A 154 -11.70 -2.58 3.86
CA ASP A 154 -11.68 -4.04 3.70
C ASP A 154 -11.81 -4.51 2.24
N GLY A 155 -11.67 -3.59 1.29
CA GLY A 155 -11.64 -3.88 -0.14
C GLY A 155 -10.23 -4.11 -0.66
N ARG A 156 -10.15 -4.51 -1.94
CA ARG A 156 -8.91 -4.67 -2.68
C ARG A 156 -8.98 -3.95 -4.02
N ILE A 157 -7.87 -3.41 -4.48
CA ILE A 157 -7.76 -2.76 -5.78
C ILE A 157 -6.73 -3.51 -6.61
N LEU A 158 -7.19 -4.04 -7.71
CA LEU A 158 -6.35 -4.70 -8.70
C LEU A 158 -6.28 -3.84 -9.96
N VAL A 159 -5.15 -3.89 -10.64
CA VAL A 159 -4.97 -3.34 -11.98
C VAL A 159 -4.41 -4.42 -12.90
N CYS A 160 -4.97 -4.55 -14.08
CA CYS A 160 -4.42 -5.38 -15.14
C CYS A 160 -4.14 -4.53 -16.38
N TYR A 161 -2.91 -4.49 -16.80
CA TYR A 161 -2.45 -3.71 -17.95
C TYR A 161 -1.16 -4.28 -18.51
N GLN A 162 -0.78 -3.82 -19.69
CA GLN A 162 0.52 -4.09 -20.29
C GLN A 162 1.41 -2.85 -20.11
N PRO A 163 2.51 -2.95 -19.31
CA PRO A 163 3.32 -1.77 -18.96
C PRO A 163 4.04 -1.16 -20.16
N GLU A 164 4.44 -1.98 -21.14
CA GLU A 164 5.14 -1.58 -22.34
C GLU A 164 4.62 -2.34 -23.56
N LYS A 165 4.79 -1.74 -24.74
CA LYS A 165 4.45 -2.42 -25.99
C LYS A 165 5.28 -3.71 -26.12
N HIS A 166 4.62 -4.81 -26.43
CA HIS A 166 5.20 -6.16 -26.53
C HIS A 166 5.70 -6.78 -25.21
N SER A 167 5.44 -6.16 -24.05
CA SER A 167 5.67 -6.80 -22.78
C SER A 167 4.50 -7.75 -22.43
N SER A 168 4.70 -8.55 -21.37
CA SER A 168 3.61 -9.35 -20.79
C SER A 168 2.61 -8.44 -20.09
N ALA A 169 1.34 -8.81 -20.10
CA ALA A 169 0.36 -8.16 -19.24
C ALA A 169 0.59 -8.56 -17.78
N VAL A 170 0.35 -7.65 -16.86
CA VAL A 170 0.51 -7.90 -15.42
C VAL A 170 -0.79 -7.63 -14.68
N LEU A 171 -1.12 -8.51 -13.76
CA LEU A 171 -2.16 -8.31 -12.75
C LEU A 171 -1.44 -7.92 -11.45
N GLN A 172 -1.68 -6.70 -10.98
CA GLN A 172 -1.06 -6.16 -9.78
C GLN A 172 -2.12 -5.77 -8.75
N GLU A 173 -1.79 -5.93 -7.48
CA GLU A 173 -2.54 -5.32 -6.38
C GLU A 173 -1.90 -3.98 -6.00
N ILE A 174 -2.73 -2.98 -5.79
CA ILE A 174 -2.34 -1.66 -5.27
C ILE A 174 -2.68 -1.64 -3.79
N ARG A 175 -1.67 -1.48 -2.94
CA ARG A 175 -1.81 -1.54 -1.48
C ARG A 175 -0.95 -0.49 -0.80
N TYR A 176 -1.48 0.13 0.25
CA TYR A 176 -0.71 1.01 1.13
C TYR A 176 0.15 0.20 2.09
N ASP A 177 1.43 0.56 2.20
CA ASP A 177 2.34 0.04 3.21
C ASP A 177 2.55 1.09 4.31
N PRO A 178 2.07 0.84 5.53
CA PRO A 178 2.23 1.79 6.63
C PRO A 178 3.68 1.92 7.14
N ALA A 179 4.58 0.99 6.83
CA ALA A 179 5.98 1.09 7.22
C ALA A 179 6.74 2.11 6.36
N THR A 180 6.46 2.12 5.07
CA THR A 180 7.08 3.04 4.12
C THR A 180 6.25 4.30 3.88
N GLU A 181 5.02 4.34 4.42
CA GLU A 181 4.00 5.38 4.17
C GLU A 181 3.73 5.61 2.67
N ARG A 182 3.86 4.55 1.90
CA ARG A 182 3.73 4.58 0.44
C ARG A 182 2.77 3.51 -0.04
N CYS A 183 2.26 3.78 -1.22
CA CYS A 183 1.49 2.80 -1.94
C CYS A 183 2.42 1.92 -2.77
N GLU A 184 2.29 0.62 -2.62
CA GLU A 184 3.04 -0.39 -3.35
C GLU A 184 2.16 -1.09 -4.39
N ARG A 185 2.80 -1.54 -5.47
CA ARG A 185 2.19 -2.37 -6.50
C ARG A 185 2.84 -3.74 -6.48
N THR A 186 2.10 -4.74 -6.05
CA THR A 186 2.57 -6.14 -6.00
C THR A 186 2.04 -6.92 -7.19
N THR A 187 2.91 -7.50 -8.01
CA THR A 187 2.50 -8.36 -9.11
C THR A 187 2.00 -9.70 -8.58
N LEU A 188 0.73 -9.97 -8.83
CA LEU A 188 0.07 -11.23 -8.47
C LEU A 188 0.23 -12.29 -9.56
N LYS A 189 0.17 -11.86 -10.84
CA LYS A 189 0.30 -12.75 -11.99
C LYS A 189 0.79 -12.02 -13.23
N THR A 190 1.52 -12.73 -14.07
CA THR A 190 2.01 -12.25 -15.37
C THR A 190 1.40 -13.12 -16.47
N TYR A 191 1.05 -12.52 -17.59
CA TYR A 191 0.42 -13.16 -18.75
C TYR A 191 1.25 -12.93 -19.99
N ASP A 192 2.03 -13.92 -20.38
CA ASP A 192 2.82 -13.88 -21.61
C ASP A 192 1.91 -14.05 -22.83
N GLY A 193 2.14 -13.23 -23.85
CA GLY A 193 1.37 -13.26 -25.09
C GLY A 193 -0.14 -13.05 -24.86
N PHE A 194 -0.52 -12.21 -23.88
CA PHE A 194 -1.92 -11.90 -23.61
C PHE A 194 -2.53 -11.16 -24.80
N ASN A 195 -3.72 -11.61 -25.21
CA ASN A 195 -4.51 -10.99 -26.26
C ASN A 195 -5.89 -10.62 -25.72
N ALA A 196 -6.14 -9.34 -25.55
CA ALA A 196 -7.42 -8.81 -25.06
C ALA A 196 -8.58 -9.02 -26.06
N GLY A 197 -8.30 -9.29 -27.32
CA GLY A 197 -9.29 -9.68 -28.34
C GLY A 197 -9.72 -11.15 -28.22
N ASN A 198 -9.04 -11.96 -27.40
CA ASN A 198 -9.40 -13.35 -27.18
C ASN A 198 -10.29 -13.50 -25.93
N PRO A 199 -11.59 -13.84 -26.08
CA PRO A 199 -12.52 -13.94 -24.95
C PRO A 199 -12.08 -14.94 -23.87
N GLU A 200 -11.44 -16.06 -24.26
CA GLU A 200 -10.96 -17.07 -23.31
C GLU A 200 -9.84 -16.55 -22.43
N LYS A 201 -8.91 -15.76 -23.00
CA LYS A 201 -7.84 -15.12 -22.24
C LYS A 201 -8.38 -14.08 -21.25
N VAL A 202 -9.36 -13.30 -21.68
CA VAL A 202 -10.04 -12.30 -20.80
C VAL A 202 -10.83 -13.02 -19.69
N ARG A 203 -11.55 -14.09 -20.03
CA ARG A 203 -12.25 -14.90 -19.02
C ARG A 203 -11.30 -15.49 -18.00
N GLN A 204 -10.16 -16.02 -18.45
CA GLN A 204 -9.14 -16.56 -17.56
C GLN A 204 -8.57 -15.48 -16.62
N LEU A 205 -8.28 -14.27 -17.14
CA LEU A 205 -7.85 -13.14 -16.32
C LEU A 205 -8.84 -12.81 -15.21
N PHE A 206 -10.14 -12.79 -15.50
CA PHE A 206 -11.15 -12.49 -14.50
C PHE A 206 -11.30 -13.61 -13.46
N ALA A 207 -11.15 -14.87 -13.89
CA ALA A 207 -11.12 -16.01 -12.99
C ALA A 207 -9.91 -15.93 -12.04
N ASP A 208 -8.72 -15.65 -12.58
CA ASP A 208 -7.50 -15.46 -11.81
C ASP A 208 -7.62 -14.30 -10.82
N ALA A 209 -8.21 -13.17 -11.24
CA ALA A 209 -8.43 -12.03 -10.35
C ALA A 209 -9.39 -12.39 -9.19
N ALA A 210 -10.41 -13.19 -9.44
CA ALA A 210 -11.33 -13.67 -8.41
C ALA A 210 -10.67 -14.69 -7.46
N GLU A 211 -9.79 -15.54 -7.98
CA GLU A 211 -9.04 -16.52 -7.18
C GLU A 211 -7.98 -15.85 -6.31
N LEU A 212 -7.18 -14.93 -6.90
CA LEU A 212 -6.09 -14.25 -6.20
C LEU A 212 -6.56 -13.12 -5.28
N ALA A 213 -7.75 -12.58 -5.52
CA ALA A 213 -8.35 -11.54 -4.70
C ALA A 213 -9.83 -11.82 -4.42
N PRO A 214 -10.14 -12.89 -3.65
CA PRO A 214 -11.51 -13.28 -3.37
C PRO A 214 -12.26 -12.17 -2.62
N ALA A 215 -13.51 -11.90 -3.04
CA ALA A 215 -14.35 -10.88 -2.46
C ALA A 215 -15.83 -11.28 -2.48
N GLN A 216 -16.61 -10.61 -1.64
CA GLN A 216 -18.08 -10.76 -1.62
C GLN A 216 -18.73 -10.12 -2.86
N ASN A 217 -18.11 -9.04 -3.37
CA ASN A 217 -18.55 -8.30 -4.55
C ASN A 217 -17.34 -7.95 -5.43
N TYR A 218 -17.60 -7.84 -6.73
CA TYR A 218 -16.59 -7.44 -7.70
C TYR A 218 -17.05 -6.21 -8.47
N GLY A 219 -16.16 -5.23 -8.62
CA GLY A 219 -16.30 -4.09 -9.49
C GLY A 219 -15.32 -4.19 -10.66
N LEU A 220 -15.71 -3.73 -11.83
CA LEU A 220 -14.87 -3.68 -13.02
C LEU A 220 -14.89 -2.29 -13.63
N ILE A 221 -13.70 -1.73 -13.84
CA ILE A 221 -13.49 -0.52 -14.64
C ILE A 221 -12.69 -0.94 -15.87
N ILE A 222 -13.21 -0.66 -17.06
CA ILE A 222 -12.54 -0.94 -18.33
C ILE A 222 -11.98 0.37 -18.86
N GLY A 223 -10.64 0.47 -18.91
CA GLY A 223 -9.94 1.57 -19.53
C GLY A 223 -9.74 1.31 -21.02
N CYS A 224 -10.53 1.96 -21.87
CA CYS A 224 -10.41 1.88 -23.32
C CYS A 224 -10.80 3.20 -23.97
N HIS A 225 -10.54 3.33 -25.27
CA HIS A 225 -11.13 4.43 -26.02
C HIS A 225 -12.67 4.32 -26.00
N GLY A 226 -13.31 5.22 -25.28
CA GLY A 226 -14.76 5.36 -25.30
C GLY A 226 -15.20 5.88 -26.67
N LYS A 227 -15.58 4.99 -27.56
CA LYS A 227 -16.36 5.42 -28.73
C LYS A 227 -17.79 5.60 -28.23
N ALA A 228 -18.21 6.88 -28.13
CA ALA A 228 -19.55 7.26 -27.72
C ALA A 228 -20.61 6.33 -28.29
N TRP A 229 -21.76 6.24 -27.63
CA TRP A 229 -22.97 5.54 -28.08
C TRP A 229 -23.37 6.01 -29.47
N ILE A 230 -22.64 5.56 -30.49
CA ILE A 230 -23.02 5.79 -31.87
C ILE A 230 -23.95 4.67 -32.19
N PRO A 231 -25.23 4.99 -32.49
CA PRO A 231 -26.16 3.99 -33.01
C PRO A 231 -25.50 3.29 -34.19
N VAL A 232 -25.48 1.97 -34.20
CA VAL A 232 -25.06 1.21 -35.38
C VAL A 232 -26.11 1.48 -36.46
N ALA A 233 -25.98 2.64 -37.11
CA ALA A 233 -26.72 2.90 -38.31
C ALA A 233 -26.24 1.92 -39.34
N SER A 234 -27.12 1.03 -39.70
CA SER A 234 -27.08 0.15 -40.86
C SER A 234 -25.85 0.27 -41.75
N GLY A 235 -25.00 -0.71 -41.72
CA GLY A 235 -24.14 -1.12 -42.85
C GLY A 235 -22.90 -0.32 -43.18
N SER A 236 -22.61 0.82 -42.54
CA SER A 236 -21.47 1.68 -42.90
C SER A 236 -20.55 2.11 -41.74
N LEU A 237 -20.60 1.44 -40.63
CA LEU A 237 -19.48 1.51 -39.66
C LEU A 237 -18.29 0.84 -40.34
N SER A 238 -17.59 1.69 -41.03
CA SER A 238 -16.54 1.29 -41.96
C SER A 238 -15.44 0.50 -41.26
N TYR A 239 -14.83 -0.36 -42.04
CA TYR A 239 -13.59 -1.09 -41.84
C TYR A 239 -12.52 -0.30 -41.02
N SER A 240 -12.50 1.02 -41.08
CA SER A 240 -11.63 1.89 -40.27
C SER A 240 -11.89 1.84 -38.76
N MET A 241 -13.14 1.63 -38.32
CA MET A 241 -13.47 1.50 -36.88
C MET A 241 -13.09 0.13 -36.32
N ARG A 242 -13.18 -0.94 -37.13
CA ARG A 242 -12.72 -2.28 -36.74
C ARG A 242 -11.19 -2.30 -36.61
N ARG A 243 -10.50 -1.66 -37.53
CA ARG A 243 -9.04 -1.60 -37.55
C ARG A 243 -8.46 -0.87 -36.33
N SER A 244 -9.06 0.26 -35.97
CA SER A 244 -8.63 1.00 -34.78
C SER A 244 -8.95 0.27 -33.45
N ALA A 245 -9.95 -0.59 -33.42
CA ALA A 245 -10.25 -1.41 -32.24
C ALA A 245 -9.28 -2.57 -32.08
N GLU A 246 -8.82 -3.17 -33.18
CA GLU A 246 -7.80 -4.22 -33.19
C GLU A 246 -6.40 -3.65 -32.89
N ASP A 247 -6.08 -2.47 -33.38
CA ASP A 247 -4.80 -1.77 -33.12
C ASP A 247 -4.72 -1.26 -31.68
N ASP A 248 -5.85 -1.07 -30.99
CA ASP A 248 -5.93 -0.55 -29.63
C ASP A 248 -5.96 -1.67 -28.55
N LEU A 249 -6.15 -2.92 -28.94
CA LEU A 249 -6.13 -4.06 -28.03
C LEU A 249 -4.70 -4.61 -27.85
N TRP A 250 -4.48 -5.28 -26.73
CA TRP A 250 -3.26 -6.06 -26.52
C TRP A 250 -3.22 -7.22 -27.53
N ALA A 251 -2.64 -6.98 -28.65
CA ALA A 251 -2.44 -8.02 -29.62
C ALA A 251 -1.14 -8.76 -29.32
N ALA A 252 -1.20 -10.10 -29.37
CA ALA A 252 0.01 -10.88 -29.50
C ALA A 252 0.68 -10.48 -30.81
N PRO A 253 2.03 -10.43 -30.89
CA PRO A 253 2.70 -10.23 -32.16
C PRO A 253 2.22 -11.31 -33.13
N PRO A 254 2.01 -10.98 -34.43
CA PRO A 254 1.74 -11.99 -35.42
C PRO A 254 2.88 -13.01 -35.40
N GLY A 255 2.52 -14.27 -35.20
CA GLY A 255 3.46 -15.38 -35.23
C GLY A 255 4.04 -15.62 -36.61
#